data_a2cf916a8af6cf23e6f32a805f762d6c
#
_entry.id   a2cf916a8af6cf23e6f32a805f762d6c
#
_cell.length_a   1.000
_cell.length_b   1.000
_cell.length_c   1.000
_cell.angle_alpha   90.00
_cell.angle_beta   90.00
_cell.angle_gamma   90.00
#
_symmetry.space_group_name_H-M   'P 1'
#
loop_
_entity.id
_entity.type
_entity.pdbx_description
1 polymer ?
#
loop_
_entity_poly.entity_id
_entity_poly.type
_entity_poly.pdbx_seq_one_letter_code
_entity_poly.pdbx_strand_id
1 'polypeptide(L)'
;GVRAREDTPLTKLDLTRGCLDADGLSGVRFDLSAEQRGWIVAALHAELAAKASPEATLHAELARLNCLACHERRGLGGIPPERNALFSGTAPALGDQGRLPPPLSDVGAKLTPAGLEAALLQGHRQRPYVDAAMPQFGEANVRRLIALFGEVDRLETATLPTVANLQESRNAGYEMVGAKGFSCIACHDFNGQKSAGAGALDLVDLTQRIQKNWFHLYMRSPQRFHPGIIMPSYWPGGQSLRPDVLGGDSAQQIEALWRYLEGGTQARNPVGLSRQSKEVRVTDVAEIARGRSGIGYRGLAVGYPSRISLAFDTEEMALRQLWKGEFANVDLGSFQPRAQNTLAALPAGVPFHRLQSLDDAWPAKGKTTFGFPQNLGYQFRGYDLDALRRPTFHYEYGAVKVDDRFEDLTDAAGKAYFRRTLRFTAPEGTAPFHFRVAAAGKVAATAAKTYAADKLEVRLVATPPAIVREGELLIPLTLPAGTTTLTLDYQW
;
A
#
# COMPACT_ATOMS: atom_id res chain seq x y z
N GLY A 1 42.15 -22.36 -7.49
CA GLY A 1 41.90 -21.28 -6.55
C GLY A 1 43.23 -20.79 -5.98
N VAL A 2 43.54 -19.51 -6.19
CA VAL A 2 44.68 -18.83 -5.55
C VAL A 2 44.31 -18.65 -4.09
N ARG A 3 44.96 -19.33 -3.18
CA ARG A 3 44.86 -19.03 -1.75
C ARG A 3 45.52 -17.66 -1.52
N ALA A 4 44.76 -16.73 -0.91
CA ALA A 4 45.35 -15.52 -0.35
C ALA A 4 46.45 -15.96 0.63
N ARG A 5 47.69 -15.52 0.39
CA ARG A 5 48.77 -15.64 1.37
C ARG A 5 48.43 -14.68 2.53
N GLU A 6 48.93 -15.04 3.72
CA GLU A 6 48.82 -14.21 4.93
C GLU A 6 49.10 -12.75 4.64
N ASP A 7 48.30 -11.87 5.22
CA ASP A 7 48.35 -10.41 5.07
C ASP A 7 49.76 -9.90 5.41
N THR A 8 50.59 -9.72 4.39
CA THR A 8 51.86 -9.02 4.57
C THR A 8 51.55 -7.52 4.70
N PRO A 9 51.90 -6.87 5.83
CA PRO A 9 51.70 -5.43 5.98
C PRO A 9 52.34 -4.68 4.80
N LEU A 10 51.64 -3.64 4.29
CA LEU A 10 52.11 -2.79 3.19
C LEU A 10 53.54 -2.30 3.40
N THR A 11 53.94 -2.04 4.67
CA THR A 11 55.31 -1.64 5.07
C THR A 11 56.38 -2.69 4.82
N LYS A 12 55.98 -3.95 4.57
CA LYS A 12 56.89 -5.08 4.34
C LYS A 12 56.76 -5.64 2.91
N LEU A 13 56.01 -4.99 2.05
CA LEU A 13 55.89 -5.41 0.65
C LEU A 13 57.17 -5.17 -0.09
N ASP A 14 57.65 -6.19 -0.82
CA ASP A 14 58.67 -6.04 -1.84
C ASP A 14 58.03 -5.48 -3.11
N LEU A 15 58.21 -4.17 -3.32
CA LEU A 15 57.59 -3.44 -4.43
C LEU A 15 58.21 -3.74 -5.81
N THR A 16 59.21 -4.61 -5.82
CA THR A 16 59.85 -5.08 -7.07
C THR A 16 59.32 -6.43 -7.54
N ARG A 17 58.39 -7.04 -6.76
CA ARG A 17 57.81 -8.37 -7.03
C ARG A 17 56.32 -8.31 -7.17
N GLY A 18 55.71 -9.41 -7.60
CA GLY A 18 54.26 -9.56 -7.75
C GLY A 18 53.71 -8.72 -8.90
N CYS A 19 52.63 -7.99 -8.69
CA CYS A 19 51.95 -7.20 -9.73
C CYS A 19 52.80 -6.04 -10.28
N LEU A 20 53.86 -5.62 -9.56
CA LEU A 20 54.77 -4.55 -9.96
C LEU A 20 56.03 -5.05 -10.61
N ASP A 21 56.25 -6.37 -10.68
CA ASP A 21 57.36 -6.99 -11.35
C ASP A 21 57.38 -6.65 -12.85
N ALA A 22 58.48 -6.02 -13.30
CA ALA A 22 58.64 -5.60 -14.69
C ALA A 22 58.78 -6.80 -15.63
N ASP A 23 59.40 -7.88 -15.13
CA ASP A 23 59.69 -9.09 -15.91
C ASP A 23 58.53 -10.10 -15.89
N GLY A 24 57.53 -9.89 -15.03
CA GLY A 24 56.28 -10.67 -14.99
C GLY A 24 56.42 -12.12 -14.53
N LEU A 25 57.50 -12.46 -13.80
CA LEU A 25 57.84 -13.84 -13.42
C LEU A 25 57.15 -14.31 -12.13
N SER A 26 56.50 -13.39 -11.37
CA SER A 26 56.11 -13.69 -9.98
C SER A 26 54.62 -13.48 -9.64
N GLY A 27 53.70 -13.40 -10.61
CA GLY A 27 52.28 -13.24 -10.30
C GLY A 27 51.38 -12.82 -11.46
N VAL A 28 50.23 -12.21 -11.13
CA VAL A 28 49.34 -11.63 -12.14
C VAL A 28 50.00 -10.42 -12.78
N ARG A 29 50.10 -10.43 -14.10
CA ARG A 29 50.74 -9.35 -14.87
C ARG A 29 49.72 -8.30 -15.24
N PHE A 30 50.08 -7.04 -14.99
CA PHE A 30 49.41 -5.88 -15.53
C PHE A 30 50.31 -5.18 -16.53
N ASP A 31 49.76 -4.75 -17.66
CA ASP A 31 50.50 -4.02 -18.69
C ASP A 31 50.68 -2.57 -18.25
N LEU A 32 51.62 -2.37 -17.32
CA LEU A 32 51.96 -1.08 -16.75
C LEU A 32 53.25 -0.56 -17.37
N SER A 33 53.30 0.71 -17.77
CA SER A 33 54.54 1.37 -18.14
C SER A 33 55.47 1.54 -16.93
N ALA A 34 56.75 1.76 -17.16
CA ALA A 34 57.70 2.05 -16.09
C ALA A 34 57.29 3.28 -15.26
N GLU A 35 56.72 4.28 -15.91
CA GLU A 35 56.22 5.49 -15.28
C GLU A 35 55.01 5.20 -14.38
N GLN A 36 54.04 4.40 -14.85
CA GLN A 36 52.88 3.97 -14.06
C GLN A 36 53.29 3.14 -12.84
N ARG A 37 54.27 2.23 -12.99
CA ARG A 37 54.84 1.52 -11.85
C ARG A 37 55.49 2.48 -10.84
N GLY A 38 56.26 3.45 -11.33
CA GLY A 38 56.85 4.51 -10.50
C GLY A 38 55.78 5.31 -9.72
N TRP A 39 54.66 5.65 -10.32
CA TRP A 39 53.57 6.32 -9.65
C TRP A 39 52.92 5.45 -8.54
N ILE A 40 52.72 4.15 -8.81
CA ILE A 40 52.19 3.21 -7.82
C ILE A 40 53.14 3.09 -6.62
N VAL A 41 54.43 2.93 -6.87
CA VAL A 41 55.48 2.84 -5.83
C VAL A 41 55.53 4.13 -5.02
N ALA A 42 55.51 5.29 -5.68
CA ALA A 42 55.49 6.59 -5.01
C ALA A 42 54.21 6.79 -4.14
N ALA A 43 53.05 6.36 -4.64
CA ALA A 43 51.81 6.42 -3.89
C ALA A 43 51.86 5.51 -2.66
N LEU A 44 52.32 4.28 -2.78
CA LEU A 44 52.48 3.36 -1.66
C LEU A 44 53.43 3.92 -0.58
N HIS A 45 54.53 4.52 -0.97
CA HIS A 45 55.45 5.19 -0.04
C HIS A 45 54.83 6.42 0.63
N ALA A 46 54.05 7.21 -0.11
CA ALA A 46 53.36 8.37 0.45
C ALA A 46 52.28 7.97 1.48
N GLU A 47 51.50 6.96 1.20
CA GLU A 47 50.49 6.45 2.15
C GLU A 47 51.14 5.83 3.43
N LEU A 48 52.30 5.19 3.32
CA LEU A 48 53.02 4.65 4.47
C LEU A 48 53.61 5.73 5.37
N ALA A 49 53.81 6.94 4.86
CA ALA A 49 54.40 8.06 5.59
C ALA A 49 53.32 9.02 6.19
N ALA A 50 52.13 9.05 5.64
CA ALA A 50 51.05 9.96 6.03
C ALA A 50 49.94 9.23 6.79
N LYS A 51 49.56 9.76 7.96
CA LYS A 51 48.30 9.36 8.59
C LYS A 51 47.14 9.84 7.70
N ALA A 52 46.45 8.90 7.06
CA ALA A 52 45.37 9.20 6.15
C ALA A 52 44.31 10.14 6.84
N SER A 53 43.89 11.16 6.15
CA SER A 53 42.79 12.02 6.63
C SER A 53 41.48 11.23 6.68
N PRO A 54 40.49 11.64 7.49
CA PRO A 54 39.17 11.01 7.48
C PRO A 54 38.53 10.96 6.08
N GLU A 55 38.68 12.01 5.26
CA GLU A 55 38.22 12.05 3.86
C GLU A 55 38.91 10.98 3.01
N ALA A 56 40.24 10.88 3.08
CA ALA A 56 41.02 9.88 2.34
C ALA A 56 40.63 8.46 2.80
N THR A 57 40.42 8.26 4.09
CA THR A 57 39.97 6.98 4.67
C THR A 57 38.59 6.61 4.15
N LEU A 58 37.63 7.55 4.18
CA LEU A 58 36.27 7.34 3.66
C LEU A 58 36.33 6.96 2.18
N HIS A 59 37.11 7.69 1.39
CA HIS A 59 37.24 7.43 -0.05
C HIS A 59 37.84 6.06 -0.33
N ALA A 60 38.89 5.66 0.39
CA ALA A 60 39.48 4.34 0.29
C ALA A 60 38.51 3.20 0.61
N GLU A 61 37.67 3.40 1.65
CA GLU A 61 36.65 2.41 2.00
C GLU A 61 35.56 2.29 0.94
N LEU A 62 35.07 3.43 0.41
CA LEU A 62 34.09 3.43 -0.67
C LEU A 62 34.65 2.75 -1.94
N ALA A 63 35.92 2.97 -2.25
CA ALA A 63 36.60 2.31 -3.36
C ALA A 63 36.80 0.81 -3.10
N ARG A 64 37.24 0.44 -1.90
CA ARG A 64 37.46 -0.97 -1.49
C ARG A 64 36.17 -1.79 -1.60
N LEU A 65 35.04 -1.24 -1.22
CA LEU A 65 33.74 -1.87 -1.29
C LEU A 65 33.03 -1.66 -2.63
N ASN A 66 33.70 -1.00 -3.59
CA ASN A 66 33.18 -0.68 -4.91
C ASN A 66 31.86 0.11 -4.88
N CYS A 67 31.61 0.93 -3.85
CA CYS A 67 30.41 1.75 -3.73
C CYS A 67 30.30 2.76 -4.87
N LEU A 68 31.47 3.30 -5.31
CA LEU A 68 31.59 4.31 -6.36
C LEU A 68 31.27 3.77 -7.77
N ALA A 69 31.12 2.45 -7.96
CA ALA A 69 30.63 1.90 -9.21
C ALA A 69 29.15 2.20 -9.47
N CYS A 70 28.39 2.49 -8.41
CA CYS A 70 26.95 2.79 -8.47
C CYS A 70 26.62 4.20 -7.95
N HIS A 71 27.36 4.68 -6.96
CA HIS A 71 27.11 5.96 -6.31
C HIS A 71 28.15 7.02 -6.73
N GLU A 72 27.68 8.19 -7.06
CA GLU A 72 28.54 9.35 -7.26
C GLU A 72 28.83 10.03 -5.91
N ARG A 73 30.06 10.50 -5.69
CA ARG A 73 30.43 11.37 -4.57
C ARG A 73 31.40 12.43 -5.02
N ARG A 74 30.99 13.71 -4.92
CA ARG A 74 31.82 14.89 -5.26
C ARG A 74 32.47 14.80 -6.64
N GLY A 75 31.71 14.33 -7.63
CA GLY A 75 32.16 14.17 -9.01
C GLY A 75 32.91 12.86 -9.29
N LEU A 76 33.10 11.98 -8.29
CA LEU A 76 33.79 10.70 -8.47
C LEU A 76 32.78 9.54 -8.50
N GLY A 77 32.97 8.61 -9.43
CA GLY A 77 32.15 7.40 -9.57
C GLY A 77 30.77 7.68 -10.19
N GLY A 78 29.78 6.86 -9.81
CA GLY A 78 28.43 6.91 -10.38
C GLY A 78 28.27 5.96 -11.55
N ILE A 79 27.05 5.85 -12.06
CA ILE A 79 26.71 5.00 -13.19
C ILE A 79 27.22 5.65 -14.47
N PRO A 80 28.12 5.03 -15.24
CA PRO A 80 28.61 5.59 -16.48
C PRO A 80 27.48 5.65 -17.53
N PRO A 81 27.50 6.66 -18.44
CA PRO A 81 26.41 6.93 -19.38
C PRO A 81 25.93 5.72 -20.18
N GLU A 82 26.84 4.86 -20.60
CA GLU A 82 26.55 3.66 -21.39
C GLU A 82 25.77 2.58 -20.61
N ARG A 83 25.82 2.61 -19.28
CA ARG A 83 25.08 1.70 -18.40
C ARG A 83 23.82 2.31 -17.80
N ASN A 84 23.62 3.60 -18.00
CA ASN A 84 22.50 4.33 -17.40
C ASN A 84 21.14 3.72 -17.79
N ALA A 85 20.97 3.26 -19.02
CA ALA A 85 19.75 2.63 -19.53
C ALA A 85 19.41 1.27 -18.87
N LEU A 86 20.36 0.64 -18.16
CA LEU A 86 20.12 -0.62 -17.44
C LEU A 86 19.39 -0.43 -16.11
N PHE A 87 19.25 0.81 -15.67
CA PHE A 87 18.57 1.14 -14.41
C PHE A 87 17.15 1.58 -14.66
N SER A 88 16.21 0.93 -13.99
CA SER A 88 14.78 1.17 -14.06
C SER A 88 14.18 1.49 -12.70
N GLY A 89 12.92 1.93 -12.70
CA GLY A 89 12.16 2.22 -11.49
C GLY A 89 10.69 2.44 -11.80
N THR A 90 9.87 2.38 -10.74
CA THR A 90 8.41 2.45 -10.85
C THR A 90 7.85 3.88 -10.75
N ALA A 91 8.72 4.91 -10.58
CA ALA A 91 8.34 6.32 -10.49
C ALA A 91 8.98 7.16 -11.61
N PRO A 92 8.55 7.01 -12.88
CA PRO A 92 9.18 7.66 -14.04
C PRO A 92 9.14 9.18 -13.98
N ALA A 93 8.15 9.76 -13.30
CA ALA A 93 8.04 11.20 -13.12
C ALA A 93 9.20 11.82 -12.31
N LEU A 94 9.96 10.99 -11.56
CA LEU A 94 11.15 11.44 -10.83
C LEU A 94 12.41 11.47 -11.70
N GLY A 95 12.33 11.08 -12.98
CA GLY A 95 13.49 11.01 -13.86
C GLY A 95 14.59 10.09 -13.32
N ASP A 96 15.85 10.53 -13.43
CA ASP A 96 17.01 9.77 -12.95
C ASP A 96 16.96 9.49 -11.44
N GLN A 97 16.36 10.37 -10.65
CA GLN A 97 16.20 10.14 -9.21
C GLN A 97 15.22 9.00 -8.87
N GLY A 98 14.34 8.66 -9.80
CA GLY A 98 13.39 7.54 -9.68
C GLY A 98 13.98 6.18 -10.01
N ARG A 99 15.22 6.11 -10.53
CA ARG A 99 15.81 4.87 -11.04
C ARG A 99 17.30 4.66 -10.75
N LEU A 100 18.09 5.74 -10.58
CA LEU A 100 19.52 5.65 -10.30
C LEU A 100 19.82 5.62 -8.80
N PRO A 101 20.90 4.96 -8.37
CA PRO A 101 21.41 5.06 -7.01
C PRO A 101 21.65 6.51 -6.60
N PRO A 102 21.31 6.88 -5.34
CA PRO A 102 21.49 8.25 -4.88
C PRO A 102 22.97 8.64 -4.76
N PRO A 103 23.35 9.92 -4.98
CA PRO A 103 24.70 10.37 -4.70
C PRO A 103 25.01 10.29 -3.20
N LEU A 104 26.28 10.07 -2.87
CA LEU A 104 26.82 10.01 -1.52
C LEU A 104 27.44 11.34 -1.05
N SER A 105 27.41 12.38 -1.88
CA SER A 105 27.83 13.73 -1.48
C SER A 105 26.98 14.20 -0.31
N ASP A 106 27.65 14.61 0.77
CA ASP A 106 27.06 15.15 2.01
C ASP A 106 26.07 14.22 2.71
N VAL A 107 26.11 12.90 2.43
CA VAL A 107 25.18 11.92 2.99
C VAL A 107 25.26 11.84 4.53
N GLY A 108 26.44 12.03 5.10
CA GLY A 108 26.66 12.08 6.54
C GLY A 108 26.09 13.32 7.22
N ALA A 109 25.98 14.44 6.52
CA ALA A 109 25.27 15.62 7.01
C ALA A 109 23.75 15.51 6.79
N LYS A 110 23.33 14.71 5.80
CA LYS A 110 21.92 14.50 5.45
C LYS A 110 21.24 13.47 6.35
N LEU A 111 21.82 12.28 6.49
CA LEU A 111 21.21 11.18 7.22
C LEU A 111 21.58 11.22 8.69
N THR A 112 20.63 10.82 9.55
CA THR A 112 20.94 10.51 10.94
C THR A 112 21.79 9.23 11.01
N PRO A 113 22.54 8.98 12.10
CA PRO A 113 23.24 7.69 12.28
C PRO A 113 22.29 6.50 12.12
N ALA A 114 21.08 6.57 12.68
CA ALA A 114 20.06 5.53 12.53
C ALA A 114 19.61 5.36 11.06
N GLY A 115 19.49 6.45 10.32
CA GLY A 115 19.17 6.40 8.88
C GLY A 115 20.28 5.74 8.05
N LEU A 116 21.55 5.97 8.40
CA LEU A 116 22.70 5.30 7.80
C LEU A 116 22.75 3.82 8.18
N GLU A 117 22.50 3.47 9.45
CA GLU A 117 22.40 2.08 9.92
C GLU A 117 21.30 1.32 9.16
N ALA A 118 20.12 1.90 9.05
CA ALA A 118 19.01 1.29 8.33
C ALA A 118 19.39 0.96 6.88
N ALA A 119 20.10 1.86 6.19
CA ALA A 119 20.53 1.65 4.82
C ALA A 119 21.69 0.64 4.69
N LEU A 120 22.74 0.76 5.52
CA LEU A 120 23.98 0.01 5.38
C LEU A 120 23.94 -1.38 6.03
N LEU A 121 23.24 -1.52 7.18
CA LEU A 121 23.27 -2.75 7.98
C LEU A 121 21.97 -3.56 7.89
N GLN A 122 20.82 -2.88 7.71
CA GLN A 122 19.52 -3.52 7.70
C GLN A 122 18.95 -3.74 6.29
N GLY A 123 19.60 -3.24 5.26
CA GLY A 123 19.13 -3.34 3.88
C GLY A 123 17.83 -2.59 3.60
N HIS A 124 17.51 -1.60 4.43
CA HIS A 124 16.28 -0.84 4.25
C HIS A 124 16.29 -0.05 2.93
N ARG A 125 15.31 -0.32 2.07
CA ARG A 125 15.16 0.36 0.77
C ARG A 125 14.54 1.74 0.95
N GLN A 126 15.39 2.74 1.10
CA GLN A 126 14.99 4.15 1.26
C GLN A 126 14.16 4.67 0.07
N ARG A 127 14.40 4.12 -1.12
CA ARG A 127 13.70 4.46 -2.37
C ARG A 127 13.05 3.20 -2.93
N PRO A 128 11.85 2.83 -2.45
CA PRO A 128 11.22 1.56 -2.84
C PRO A 128 10.88 1.48 -4.33
N TYR A 129 10.83 2.62 -5.01
CA TYR A 129 10.54 2.74 -6.43
C TYR A 129 11.78 2.52 -7.34
N VAL A 130 13.00 2.45 -6.79
CA VAL A 130 14.21 2.10 -7.57
C VAL A 130 14.35 0.59 -7.61
N ASP A 131 14.48 0.01 -8.81
CA ASP A 131 14.55 -1.46 -8.97
C ASP A 131 15.88 -2.02 -8.50
N ALA A 132 16.98 -1.28 -8.70
CA ALA A 132 18.31 -1.68 -8.27
C ALA A 132 18.39 -1.82 -6.74
N ALA A 133 18.86 -2.97 -6.27
CA ALA A 133 19.10 -3.22 -4.86
C ALA A 133 20.57 -2.97 -4.50
N MET A 134 20.80 -2.26 -3.38
CA MET A 134 22.15 -2.10 -2.84
C MET A 134 22.64 -3.43 -2.25
N PRO A 135 23.83 -3.92 -2.60
CA PRO A 135 24.40 -5.12 -2.01
C PRO A 135 24.59 -4.98 -0.49
N GLN A 136 24.42 -6.09 0.23
CA GLN A 136 24.69 -6.15 1.67
C GLN A 136 26.12 -6.63 1.87
N PHE A 137 26.98 -5.75 2.41
CA PHE A 137 28.42 -6.01 2.57
C PHE A 137 28.76 -6.66 3.93
N GLY A 138 27.79 -6.84 4.82
CA GLY A 138 27.99 -7.31 6.18
C GLY A 138 28.49 -6.21 7.13
N GLU A 139 28.03 -6.26 8.38
CA GLU A 139 28.26 -5.24 9.40
C GLU A 139 29.73 -4.93 9.65
N ALA A 140 30.58 -5.98 9.75
CA ALA A 140 32.01 -5.83 10.00
C ALA A 140 32.74 -4.97 8.94
N ASN A 141 32.21 -4.94 7.71
CA ASN A 141 32.82 -4.18 6.60
C ASN A 141 32.34 -2.74 6.51
N VAL A 142 31.08 -2.44 6.92
CA VAL A 142 30.48 -1.14 6.62
C VAL A 142 30.15 -0.31 7.86
N ARG A 143 30.12 -0.87 9.06
CA ARG A 143 29.77 -0.12 10.30
C ARG A 143 30.61 1.13 10.48
N ARG A 144 31.92 1.09 10.17
CA ARG A 144 32.78 2.26 10.30
C ARG A 144 32.47 3.40 9.36
N LEU A 145 31.79 3.13 8.23
CA LEU A 145 31.39 4.17 7.29
C LEU A 145 30.38 5.16 7.94
N ILE A 146 29.58 4.69 8.89
CA ILE A 146 28.61 5.54 9.60
C ILE A 146 29.31 6.70 10.33
N ALA A 147 30.36 6.38 11.07
CA ALA A 147 31.17 7.36 11.78
C ALA A 147 31.95 8.27 10.80
N LEU A 148 32.58 7.66 9.79
CA LEU A 148 33.37 8.40 8.77
C LEU A 148 32.51 9.40 8.00
N PHE A 149 31.31 9.02 7.55
CA PHE A 149 30.37 9.95 6.91
C PHE A 149 30.03 11.13 7.84
N GLY A 150 29.72 10.87 9.11
CA GLY A 150 29.38 11.93 10.05
C GLY A 150 30.57 12.85 10.40
N GLU A 151 31.80 12.34 10.33
CA GLU A 151 33.03 13.13 10.56
C GLU A 151 33.37 14.01 9.34
N VAL A 152 33.23 13.44 8.14
CA VAL A 152 33.67 14.08 6.90
C VAL A 152 32.63 15.04 6.34
N ASP A 153 31.35 14.67 6.36
CA ASP A 153 30.28 15.43 5.75
C ASP A 153 29.73 16.47 6.73
N ARG A 154 30.25 17.67 6.66
CA ARG A 154 29.82 18.79 7.49
C ARG A 154 29.29 19.92 6.60
N LEU A 155 28.17 20.49 7.01
CA LEU A 155 27.55 21.65 6.40
C LEU A 155 27.54 22.81 7.39
N GLU A 156 27.32 24.02 6.88
CA GLU A 156 27.04 25.17 7.70
C GLU A 156 25.81 24.93 8.61
N THR A 157 25.76 25.62 9.75
CA THR A 157 24.63 25.53 10.67
C THR A 157 23.51 26.44 10.16
N ALA A 158 22.34 25.87 9.92
CA ALA A 158 21.13 26.62 9.59
C ALA A 158 20.67 27.43 10.83
N THR A 159 20.17 28.61 10.60
CA THR A 159 19.49 29.39 11.63
C THR A 159 18.14 28.76 11.91
N LEU A 160 18.03 28.09 13.07
CA LEU A 160 16.80 27.47 13.53
C LEU A 160 16.01 28.48 14.37
N PRO A 161 14.73 28.74 14.06
CA PRO A 161 13.94 29.69 14.83
C PRO A 161 13.46 29.07 16.14
N THR A 162 13.22 29.93 17.13
CA THR A 162 12.52 29.53 18.36
C THR A 162 11.04 29.39 18.08
N VAL A 163 10.44 28.26 18.45
CA VAL A 163 9.00 27.98 18.31
C VAL A 163 8.30 28.38 19.61
N ALA A 164 7.62 29.53 19.60
CA ALA A 164 6.89 30.02 20.78
C ALA A 164 5.62 29.18 21.06
N ASN A 165 4.92 28.75 20.00
CA ASN A 165 3.71 27.92 20.11
C ASN A 165 3.84 26.69 19.20
N LEU A 166 4.04 25.52 19.81
CA LEU A 166 4.24 24.25 19.09
C LEU A 166 2.98 23.85 18.31
N GLN A 167 1.79 24.08 18.87
CA GLN A 167 0.53 23.67 18.21
C GLN A 167 0.26 24.56 16.98
N GLU A 168 0.49 25.85 17.07
CA GLU A 168 0.39 26.78 15.95
C GLU A 168 1.38 26.41 14.84
N SER A 169 2.64 26.14 15.21
CA SER A 169 3.66 25.68 14.27
C SER A 169 3.24 24.37 13.56
N ARG A 170 2.72 23.39 14.29
CA ARG A 170 2.22 22.14 13.70
C ARG A 170 1.03 22.36 12.76
N ASN A 171 0.11 23.26 13.13
CA ASN A 171 -1.03 23.60 12.30
C ASN A 171 -0.60 24.31 10.99
N ALA A 172 0.36 25.21 11.07
CA ALA A 172 0.94 25.85 9.90
C ALA A 172 1.65 24.83 8.98
N GLY A 173 2.41 23.90 9.56
CA GLY A 173 3.02 22.79 8.81
C GLY A 173 2.00 21.90 8.12
N TYR A 174 0.93 21.53 8.83
CA TYR A 174 -0.21 20.77 8.27
C TYR A 174 -0.85 21.48 7.07
N GLU A 175 -1.08 22.79 7.17
CA GLU A 175 -1.64 23.60 6.09
C GLU A 175 -0.71 23.62 4.88
N MET A 176 0.59 23.90 5.12
CA MET A 176 1.58 24.04 4.05
C MET A 176 1.84 22.74 3.30
N VAL A 177 1.81 21.56 3.97
CA VAL A 177 1.99 20.26 3.30
C VAL A 177 0.79 19.93 2.41
N GLY A 178 -0.41 20.38 2.77
CA GLY A 178 -1.67 20.10 2.09
C GLY A 178 -1.84 20.83 0.75
N ALA A 179 -2.88 20.46 0.01
CA ALA A 179 -3.17 20.97 -1.34
C ALA A 179 -3.43 22.49 -1.42
N LYS A 180 -3.79 23.12 -0.31
CA LYS A 180 -4.00 24.57 -0.24
C LYS A 180 -2.71 25.33 0.18
N GLY A 181 -1.64 24.62 0.52
CA GLY A 181 -0.35 25.17 0.89
C GLY A 181 0.69 25.05 -0.21
N PHE A 182 1.84 24.48 0.11
CA PHE A 182 2.90 24.15 -0.86
C PHE A 182 2.60 22.87 -1.66
N SER A 183 1.53 22.15 -1.31
CA SER A 183 1.08 20.96 -2.01
C SER A 183 2.12 19.84 -2.10
N CYS A 184 2.90 19.61 -1.04
CA CYS A 184 3.95 18.59 -1.00
C CYS A 184 3.40 17.19 -1.37
N ILE A 185 2.13 16.91 -0.98
CA ILE A 185 1.41 15.67 -1.30
C ILE A 185 1.07 15.50 -2.78
N ALA A 186 1.26 16.50 -3.62
CA ALA A 186 1.12 16.33 -5.07
C ALA A 186 2.23 15.44 -5.64
N CYS A 187 3.42 15.43 -5.02
CA CYS A 187 4.56 14.63 -5.43
C CYS A 187 4.96 13.56 -4.43
N HIS A 188 4.80 13.81 -3.13
CA HIS A 188 5.20 12.91 -2.05
C HIS A 188 4.06 12.04 -1.54
N ASP A 189 4.37 10.77 -1.31
CA ASP A 189 3.49 9.88 -0.55
C ASP A 189 3.37 10.37 0.91
N PHE A 190 2.30 10.00 1.59
CA PHE A 190 2.08 10.35 2.98
C PHE A 190 1.36 9.23 3.70
N ASN A 191 1.98 8.67 4.73
CA ASN A 191 1.44 7.59 5.58
C ASN A 191 0.90 6.40 4.75
N GLY A 192 1.69 5.95 3.80
CA GLY A 192 1.36 4.85 2.89
C GLY A 192 0.36 5.21 1.79
N GLN A 193 -0.22 6.42 1.80
CA GLN A 193 -1.09 6.88 0.74
C GLN A 193 -0.26 7.47 -0.40
N LYS A 194 -0.56 7.04 -1.62
CA LYS A 194 0.16 7.48 -2.81
C LYS A 194 -0.19 8.91 -3.19
N SER A 195 0.82 9.67 -3.62
CA SER A 195 0.61 10.97 -4.24
C SER A 195 -0.12 10.83 -5.59
N ALA A 196 -0.80 11.88 -6.00
CA ALA A 196 -1.46 11.92 -7.31
C ALA A 196 -0.46 12.07 -8.48
N GLY A 197 0.79 12.44 -8.20
CA GLY A 197 1.79 12.80 -9.20
C GLY A 197 3.04 11.91 -9.17
N ALA A 198 4.17 12.44 -8.72
CA ALA A 198 5.48 11.82 -8.95
C ALA A 198 5.78 10.54 -8.17
N GLY A 199 5.04 10.22 -7.10
CA GLY A 199 5.31 9.03 -6.26
C GLY A 199 6.65 9.12 -5.51
N ALA A 200 7.03 10.33 -5.07
CA ALA A 200 8.25 10.54 -4.31
C ALA A 200 8.13 9.94 -2.89
N LEU A 201 9.26 9.92 -2.17
CA LEU A 201 9.36 9.35 -0.83
C LEU A 201 8.22 9.76 0.10
N ASP A 202 7.75 8.81 0.91
CA ASP A 202 6.80 9.07 1.98
C ASP A 202 7.39 10.04 3.01
N LEU A 203 6.60 11.03 3.43
CA LEU A 203 7.06 12.09 4.31
C LEU A 203 7.04 11.71 5.79
N VAL A 204 6.30 10.65 6.20
CA VAL A 204 6.10 10.34 7.62
C VAL A 204 7.36 9.85 8.32
N ASP A 205 8.31 9.23 7.61
CA ASP A 205 9.56 8.72 8.17
C ASP A 205 10.72 9.72 8.04
N LEU A 206 10.44 10.90 7.47
CA LEU A 206 11.48 11.84 7.09
C LEU A 206 12.31 12.29 8.30
N THR A 207 11.68 12.70 9.39
CA THR A 207 12.36 13.29 10.56
C THR A 207 13.17 12.28 11.38
N GLN A 208 12.88 11.00 11.25
CA GLN A 208 13.67 9.93 11.87
C GLN A 208 14.95 9.64 11.07
N ARG A 209 14.89 9.85 9.76
CA ARG A 209 15.92 9.47 8.80
C ARG A 209 16.93 10.56 8.49
N ILE A 210 16.49 11.83 8.40
CA ILE A 210 17.37 12.95 8.02
C ILE A 210 17.63 13.89 9.18
N GLN A 211 18.75 14.59 9.14
CA GLN A 211 19.14 15.60 10.11
C GLN A 211 18.36 16.90 9.89
N LYS A 212 17.89 17.50 10.96
CA LYS A 212 17.12 18.73 10.95
C LYS A 212 17.87 19.90 10.28
N ASN A 213 19.17 20.03 10.61
CA ASN A 213 20.02 21.04 9.98
C ASN A 213 20.02 20.93 8.45
N TRP A 214 20.23 19.70 7.95
CA TRP A 214 20.18 19.44 6.51
C TRP A 214 18.81 19.75 5.91
N PHE A 215 17.73 19.40 6.60
CA PHE A 215 16.37 19.70 6.14
C PHE A 215 16.14 21.18 5.93
N HIS A 216 16.55 22.03 6.89
CA HIS A 216 16.43 23.48 6.78
C HIS A 216 17.22 24.05 5.60
N LEU A 217 18.45 23.59 5.39
CA LEU A 217 19.26 24.03 4.27
C LEU A 217 18.69 23.57 2.93
N TYR A 218 18.26 22.31 2.87
CA TYR A 218 17.70 21.70 1.68
C TYR A 218 16.39 22.36 1.25
N MET A 219 15.47 22.61 2.17
CA MET A 219 14.18 23.23 1.86
C MET A 219 14.33 24.63 1.28
N ARG A 220 15.34 25.38 1.73
CA ARG A 220 15.65 26.73 1.17
C ARG A 220 16.17 26.64 -0.25
N SER A 221 16.99 25.65 -0.57
CA SER A 221 17.65 25.54 -1.87
C SER A 221 17.87 24.08 -2.29
N PRO A 222 16.81 23.35 -2.72
CA PRO A 222 16.94 21.96 -3.13
C PRO A 222 17.95 21.74 -4.26
N GLN A 223 18.02 22.69 -5.21
CA GLN A 223 18.91 22.64 -6.38
C GLN A 223 20.40 22.68 -6.01
N ARG A 224 20.75 23.27 -4.86
CA ARG A 224 22.12 23.27 -4.32
C ARG A 224 22.61 21.85 -4.04
N PHE A 225 21.75 21.01 -3.50
CA PHE A 225 22.08 19.63 -3.09
C PHE A 225 21.91 18.62 -4.21
N HIS A 226 20.98 18.90 -5.11
CA HIS A 226 20.67 18.04 -6.24
C HIS A 226 20.37 18.89 -7.47
N PRO A 227 21.38 19.27 -8.26
CA PRO A 227 21.17 19.99 -9.52
C PRO A 227 20.19 19.24 -10.42
N GLY A 228 19.20 19.94 -10.98
CA GLY A 228 18.17 19.33 -11.83
C GLY A 228 17.04 18.61 -11.10
N ILE A 229 16.98 18.69 -9.75
CA ILE A 229 15.85 18.11 -9.01
C ILE A 229 14.53 18.78 -9.40
N ILE A 230 13.48 17.97 -9.51
CA ILE A 230 12.12 18.46 -9.81
C ILE A 230 11.45 19.17 -8.63
N MET A 231 11.93 18.93 -7.41
CA MET A 231 11.41 19.59 -6.20
C MET A 231 11.69 21.10 -6.27
N PRO A 232 10.65 21.97 -6.27
CA PRO A 232 10.85 23.40 -6.35
C PRO A 232 11.34 23.98 -5.02
N SER A 233 11.94 25.18 -5.08
CA SER A 233 12.07 26.02 -3.89
C SER A 233 10.76 26.76 -3.66
N TYR A 234 10.26 26.73 -2.42
CA TYR A 234 9.08 27.50 -2.00
C TYR A 234 9.42 28.89 -1.47
N TRP A 235 10.71 29.22 -1.44
CA TRP A 235 11.26 30.51 -0.99
C TRP A 235 12.24 31.05 -2.02
N PRO A 236 11.82 31.30 -3.27
CA PRO A 236 12.68 31.84 -4.30
C PRO A 236 13.18 33.23 -3.86
N GLY A 237 14.51 33.46 -3.92
CA GLY A 237 15.12 34.70 -3.43
C GLY A 237 14.91 34.96 -1.93
N GLY A 238 14.56 33.93 -1.15
CA GLY A 238 14.27 34.06 0.29
C GLY A 238 12.83 34.47 0.61
N GLN A 239 12.00 34.76 -0.40
CA GLN A 239 10.60 35.14 -0.21
C GLN A 239 9.66 33.95 -0.28
N SER A 240 8.74 33.85 0.69
CA SER A 240 7.76 32.76 0.74
C SER A 240 6.70 32.91 -0.33
N LEU A 241 6.33 31.78 -0.97
CA LEU A 241 5.14 31.68 -1.81
C LEU A 241 3.82 31.70 -0.99
N ARG A 242 3.90 31.64 0.34
CA ARG A 242 2.77 31.74 1.30
C ARG A 242 3.08 32.80 2.37
N PRO A 243 3.07 34.09 2.00
CA PRO A 243 3.34 35.16 2.95
C PRO A 243 2.28 35.32 4.04
N ASP A 244 1.10 34.75 3.83
CA ASP A 244 -0.03 34.68 4.75
C ASP A 244 0.18 33.67 5.92
N VAL A 245 1.11 32.72 5.78
CA VAL A 245 1.43 31.75 6.84
C VAL A 245 2.68 32.19 7.60
N LEU A 246 2.58 32.33 8.93
CA LEU A 246 3.69 32.75 9.81
C LEU A 246 4.43 34.01 9.32
N GLY A 247 3.68 34.99 8.75
CA GLY A 247 4.23 36.22 8.22
C GLY A 247 5.21 36.06 7.06
N GLY A 248 5.21 34.92 6.40
CA GLY A 248 6.14 34.64 5.29
C GLY A 248 7.56 34.34 5.72
N ASP A 249 7.86 34.23 7.03
CA ASP A 249 9.20 33.94 7.53
C ASP A 249 9.62 32.53 7.12
N SER A 250 10.61 32.44 6.26
CA SER A 250 11.08 31.18 5.70
C SER A 250 11.62 30.20 6.75
N ALA A 251 12.29 30.70 7.81
CA ALA A 251 12.82 29.85 8.86
C ALA A 251 11.70 29.27 9.72
N GLN A 252 10.70 30.08 10.09
CA GLN A 252 9.52 29.67 10.84
C GLN A 252 8.68 28.68 10.03
N GLN A 253 8.50 28.91 8.74
CA GLN A 253 7.73 28.02 7.87
C GLN A 253 8.42 26.66 7.69
N ILE A 254 9.73 26.60 7.47
CA ILE A 254 10.48 25.35 7.36
C ILE A 254 10.46 24.59 8.69
N GLU A 255 10.61 25.29 9.81
CA GLU A 255 10.47 24.70 11.13
C GLU A 255 9.07 24.12 11.35
N ALA A 256 8.03 24.83 10.92
CA ALA A 256 6.66 24.36 11.01
C ALA A 256 6.41 23.07 10.21
N LEU A 257 6.99 22.97 9.01
CA LEU A 257 6.98 21.72 8.24
C LEU A 257 7.63 20.59 9.03
N TRP A 258 8.81 20.83 9.62
CA TRP A 258 9.51 19.86 10.43
C TRP A 258 8.67 19.42 11.62
N ARG A 259 8.09 20.35 12.39
CA ARG A 259 7.27 20.08 13.58
C ARG A 259 6.00 19.29 13.27
N TYR A 260 5.41 19.52 12.11
CA TYR A 260 4.29 18.72 11.66
C TYR A 260 4.71 17.29 11.30
N LEU A 261 5.81 17.14 10.55
CA LEU A 261 6.34 15.84 10.11
C LEU A 261 6.92 15.00 11.26
N GLU A 262 7.35 15.61 12.36
CA GLU A 262 7.73 14.89 13.60
C GLU A 262 6.60 14.03 14.17
N GLY A 263 5.35 14.29 13.80
CA GLY A 263 4.20 13.45 14.17
C GLY A 263 4.23 12.05 13.52
N GLY A 264 5.05 11.85 12.49
CA GLY A 264 5.22 10.56 11.82
C GLY A 264 3.88 9.98 11.37
N THR A 265 3.68 8.69 11.60
CA THR A 265 2.42 7.97 11.26
C THR A 265 1.20 8.47 12.06
N GLN A 266 1.39 9.22 13.15
CA GLN A 266 0.34 9.84 13.95
C GLN A 266 -0.02 11.25 13.48
N ALA A 267 0.72 11.81 12.54
CA ALA A 267 0.40 13.11 11.97
C ALA A 267 -0.96 13.05 11.23
N ARG A 268 -1.75 14.10 11.42
CA ARG A 268 -3.03 14.24 10.71
C ARG A 268 -2.78 14.27 9.19
N ASN A 269 -3.55 13.49 8.42
CA ASN A 269 -3.42 13.47 6.96
C ASN A 269 -3.65 14.87 6.35
N PRO A 270 -2.76 15.36 5.48
CA PRO A 270 -2.90 16.68 4.85
C PRO A 270 -4.19 16.81 4.02
N VAL A 271 -4.73 18.04 3.97
CA VAL A 271 -5.90 18.32 3.11
C VAL A 271 -5.54 18.10 1.64
N GLY A 272 -6.40 17.40 0.91
CA GLY A 272 -6.21 17.10 -0.52
C GLY A 272 -5.40 15.84 -0.80
N LEU A 273 -4.94 15.13 0.24
CA LEU A 273 -4.40 13.80 0.06
C LEU A 273 -5.51 12.91 -0.47
N SER A 274 -5.40 12.46 -1.71
CA SER A 274 -6.38 11.55 -2.29
C SER A 274 -6.23 10.18 -1.63
N ARG A 275 -7.30 9.72 -0.98
CA ARG A 275 -7.37 8.34 -0.52
C ARG A 275 -7.44 7.45 -1.75
N GLN A 276 -6.37 6.76 -2.07
CA GLN A 276 -6.44 5.71 -3.08
C GLN A 276 -7.09 4.50 -2.42
N SER A 277 -8.24 4.11 -2.96
CA SER A 277 -8.85 2.85 -2.59
C SER A 277 -7.92 1.70 -2.99
N LYS A 278 -7.66 0.80 -2.05
CA LYS A 278 -6.79 -0.36 -2.28
C LYS A 278 -7.57 -1.43 -3.03
N GLU A 279 -7.06 -1.86 -4.18
CA GLU A 279 -7.60 -3.01 -4.89
C GLU A 279 -7.41 -4.29 -4.06
N VAL A 280 -8.49 -5.04 -3.87
CA VAL A 280 -8.45 -6.39 -3.32
C VAL A 280 -8.60 -7.38 -4.46
N ARG A 281 -7.60 -8.23 -4.61
CA ARG A 281 -7.60 -9.29 -5.63
C ARG A 281 -7.93 -10.64 -5.00
N VAL A 282 -8.78 -11.38 -5.68
CA VAL A 282 -9.10 -12.78 -5.33
C VAL A 282 -8.13 -13.67 -6.08
N THR A 283 -7.55 -14.63 -5.37
CA THR A 283 -6.65 -15.65 -5.94
C THR A 283 -7.28 -17.03 -5.80
N ASP A 284 -6.72 -17.88 -4.94
CA ASP A 284 -7.12 -19.29 -4.80
C ASP A 284 -8.22 -19.52 -3.77
N VAL A 285 -8.49 -18.51 -2.94
CA VAL A 285 -9.52 -18.56 -1.89
C VAL A 285 -10.39 -17.32 -1.94
N ALA A 286 -11.56 -17.38 -1.33
CA ALA A 286 -12.46 -16.23 -1.27
C ALA A 286 -11.86 -15.08 -0.44
N GLU A 287 -12.10 -13.84 -0.89
CA GLU A 287 -11.69 -12.62 -0.20
C GLU A 287 -12.91 -11.84 0.27
N ILE A 288 -12.78 -11.21 1.46
CA ILE A 288 -13.87 -10.49 2.10
C ILE A 288 -13.48 -9.02 2.30
N ALA A 289 -14.34 -8.12 1.82
CA ALA A 289 -14.28 -6.71 2.11
C ALA A 289 -15.48 -6.29 2.97
N ARG A 290 -15.22 -5.50 4.02
CA ARG A 290 -16.25 -5.04 4.96
C ARG A 290 -16.35 -3.52 4.90
N GLY A 291 -17.56 -3.01 5.08
CA GLY A 291 -17.76 -1.58 5.26
C GLY A 291 -19.02 -1.06 4.59
N ARG A 292 -19.11 0.26 4.58
CA ARG A 292 -20.18 0.98 3.89
C ARG A 292 -20.03 0.85 2.37
N SER A 293 -21.15 0.66 1.69
CA SER A 293 -21.22 0.69 0.22
C SER A 293 -22.59 1.16 -0.22
N GLY A 294 -22.87 1.12 -1.52
CA GLY A 294 -24.21 1.43 -2.06
C GLY A 294 -25.35 0.55 -1.54
N ILE A 295 -25.04 -0.58 -0.88
CA ILE A 295 -26.05 -1.48 -0.29
C ILE A 295 -26.41 -1.16 1.16
N GLY A 296 -25.60 -0.38 1.88
CA GLY A 296 -25.87 -0.06 3.29
C GLY A 296 -24.59 0.28 4.07
N TYR A 297 -24.74 0.46 5.37
CA TYR A 297 -23.62 0.80 6.28
C TYR A 297 -22.81 -0.42 6.76
N ARG A 298 -23.43 -1.60 6.77
CA ARG A 298 -22.85 -2.85 7.29
C ARG A 298 -22.76 -3.92 6.19
N GLY A 299 -22.19 -3.53 5.05
CA GLY A 299 -22.00 -4.43 3.92
C GLY A 299 -20.82 -5.39 4.10
N LEU A 300 -21.01 -6.61 3.63
CA LEU A 300 -19.99 -7.62 3.43
C LEU A 300 -19.94 -7.98 1.94
N ALA A 301 -18.84 -7.65 1.26
CA ALA A 301 -18.58 -8.15 -0.08
C ALA A 301 -17.72 -9.40 0.00
N VAL A 302 -18.01 -10.38 -0.84
CA VAL A 302 -17.24 -11.62 -0.97
C VAL A 302 -16.92 -11.87 -2.43
N GLY A 303 -15.63 -11.94 -2.74
CA GLY A 303 -15.13 -12.30 -4.06
C GLY A 303 -14.68 -13.76 -4.07
N TYR A 304 -15.00 -14.47 -5.12
CA TYR A 304 -14.69 -15.89 -5.27
C TYR A 304 -13.71 -16.15 -6.41
N PRO A 305 -12.90 -17.25 -6.35
CA PRO A 305 -11.90 -17.56 -7.38
C PRO A 305 -12.46 -17.67 -8.79
N SER A 306 -13.71 -18.08 -8.95
CA SER A 306 -14.42 -18.15 -10.23
C SER A 306 -14.77 -16.79 -10.84
N ARG A 307 -14.26 -15.68 -10.26
CA ARG A 307 -14.47 -14.29 -10.68
C ARG A 307 -15.94 -13.85 -10.65
N ILE A 308 -16.73 -14.44 -9.76
CA ILE A 308 -18.04 -13.95 -9.37
C ILE A 308 -17.98 -13.46 -7.93
N SER A 309 -18.79 -12.47 -7.61
CA SER A 309 -18.79 -11.83 -6.31
C SER A 309 -20.19 -11.50 -5.86
N LEU A 310 -20.38 -11.38 -4.56
CA LEU A 310 -21.63 -10.97 -3.95
C LEU A 310 -21.43 -9.87 -2.91
N ALA A 311 -22.49 -9.11 -2.63
CA ALA A 311 -22.53 -8.23 -1.47
C ALA A 311 -23.78 -8.55 -0.63
N PHE A 312 -23.53 -8.76 0.65
CA PHE A 312 -24.52 -9.11 1.66
C PHE A 312 -24.66 -7.95 2.66
N ASP A 313 -25.89 -7.51 2.89
CA ASP A 313 -26.21 -6.51 3.91
C ASP A 313 -26.45 -7.23 5.25
N THR A 314 -25.56 -7.02 6.21
CA THR A 314 -25.68 -7.66 7.53
C THR A 314 -26.69 -6.98 8.46
N GLU A 315 -27.14 -5.76 8.12
CA GLU A 315 -28.21 -5.09 8.85
C GLU A 315 -29.59 -5.67 8.49
N GLU A 316 -29.83 -5.90 7.20
CA GLU A 316 -31.07 -6.49 6.68
C GLU A 316 -30.98 -8.02 6.46
N MET A 317 -29.80 -8.62 6.65
CA MET A 317 -29.51 -10.04 6.43
C MET A 317 -29.86 -10.49 5.01
N ALA A 318 -29.60 -9.65 4.03
CA ALA A 318 -30.04 -9.83 2.66
C ALA A 318 -28.89 -9.83 1.66
N LEU A 319 -28.96 -10.74 0.68
CA LEU A 319 -28.16 -10.66 -0.54
C LEU A 319 -28.63 -9.45 -1.35
N ARG A 320 -27.70 -8.49 -1.64
CA ARG A 320 -28.05 -7.22 -2.23
C ARG A 320 -27.49 -6.99 -3.64
N GLN A 321 -26.30 -7.53 -3.91
CA GLN A 321 -25.64 -7.36 -5.20
C GLN A 321 -24.93 -8.65 -5.62
N LEU A 322 -24.89 -8.88 -6.94
CA LEU A 322 -24.06 -9.89 -7.59
C LEU A 322 -23.31 -9.22 -8.74
N TRP A 323 -22.03 -9.57 -8.93
CA TRP A 323 -21.26 -9.07 -10.09
C TRP A 323 -20.21 -10.07 -10.54
N LYS A 324 -19.71 -9.85 -11.79
CA LYS A 324 -18.63 -10.61 -12.43
C LYS A 324 -17.43 -9.72 -12.66
N GLY A 325 -16.26 -10.32 -12.76
CA GLY A 325 -15.01 -9.66 -13.05
C GLY A 325 -14.15 -9.44 -11.81
N GLU A 326 -13.53 -8.29 -11.72
CA GLU A 326 -12.66 -7.92 -10.59
C GLU A 326 -13.49 -7.72 -9.31
N PHE A 327 -12.89 -8.03 -8.15
CA PHE A 327 -13.64 -8.06 -6.91
C PHE A 327 -14.03 -6.67 -6.40
N ALA A 328 -13.14 -5.96 -5.74
CA ALA A 328 -13.49 -4.69 -5.11
C ALA A 328 -12.28 -3.80 -4.86
N ASN A 329 -12.53 -2.50 -4.80
CA ASN A 329 -11.66 -1.54 -4.16
C ASN A 329 -12.14 -1.30 -2.73
N VAL A 330 -11.21 -1.28 -1.76
CA VAL A 330 -11.50 -0.96 -0.37
C VAL A 330 -10.82 0.33 0.05
N ASP A 331 -11.53 1.13 0.85
CA ASP A 331 -11.03 2.29 1.56
C ASP A 331 -11.45 2.17 3.03
N LEU A 332 -10.95 3.04 3.90
CA LEU A 332 -11.25 3.04 5.33
C LEU A 332 -12.75 2.93 5.60
N GLY A 333 -13.21 1.73 6.01
CA GLY A 333 -14.60 1.46 6.37
C GLY A 333 -15.58 1.45 5.20
N SER A 334 -15.13 1.34 3.95
CA SER A 334 -15.98 1.21 2.78
C SER A 334 -15.40 0.28 1.73
N PHE A 335 -16.24 -0.25 0.86
CA PHE A 335 -15.85 -0.97 -0.35
C PHE A 335 -16.67 -0.52 -1.55
N GLN A 336 -16.08 -0.66 -2.74
CA GLN A 336 -16.74 -0.41 -4.01
C GLN A 336 -16.50 -1.60 -4.94
N PRO A 337 -17.56 -2.28 -5.43
CA PRO A 337 -17.43 -3.34 -6.42
C PRO A 337 -16.73 -2.85 -7.68
N ARG A 338 -15.81 -3.65 -8.22
CA ARG A 338 -15.19 -3.43 -9.55
C ARG A 338 -15.94 -4.22 -10.62
N ALA A 339 -17.24 -4.03 -10.62
CA ALA A 339 -18.15 -4.78 -11.48
C ALA A 339 -18.08 -4.32 -12.93
N GLN A 340 -18.00 -5.28 -13.87
CA GLN A 340 -18.29 -5.01 -15.28
C GLN A 340 -19.80 -4.88 -15.51
N ASN A 341 -20.61 -5.67 -14.76
CA ASN A 341 -22.07 -5.61 -14.76
C ASN A 341 -22.59 -5.93 -13.35
N THR A 342 -23.27 -5.00 -12.72
CA THR A 342 -23.91 -5.18 -11.42
C THR A 342 -25.38 -5.50 -11.63
N LEU A 343 -25.91 -6.50 -10.91
CA LEU A 343 -27.33 -6.87 -10.95
C LEU A 343 -28.13 -6.05 -9.95
N ALA A 344 -29.25 -5.51 -10.44
CA ALA A 344 -30.23 -4.79 -9.62
C ALA A 344 -31.45 -5.66 -9.19
N ALA A 345 -31.53 -6.91 -9.67
CA ALA A 345 -32.70 -7.77 -9.49
C ALA A 345 -32.79 -8.47 -8.11
N LEU A 346 -32.16 -7.92 -7.10
CA LEU A 346 -32.16 -8.48 -5.75
C LEU A 346 -32.99 -7.61 -4.80
N PRO A 347 -33.78 -8.21 -3.90
CA PRO A 347 -34.68 -7.48 -3.05
C PRO A 347 -33.92 -6.58 -2.06
N ALA A 348 -34.47 -5.40 -1.83
CA ALA A 348 -34.11 -4.55 -0.71
C ALA A 348 -34.96 -4.92 0.51
N GLY A 349 -34.40 -4.74 1.71
CA GLY A 349 -35.06 -5.08 2.97
C GLY A 349 -34.85 -6.52 3.40
N VAL A 350 -35.61 -6.95 4.39
CA VAL A 350 -35.47 -8.27 5.00
C VAL A 350 -35.77 -9.41 4.02
N PRO A 351 -35.03 -10.54 4.08
CA PRO A 351 -35.14 -11.62 3.09
C PRO A 351 -36.36 -12.51 3.29
N PHE A 352 -37.00 -12.51 4.47
CA PHE A 352 -38.21 -13.29 4.76
C PHE A 352 -39.03 -12.63 5.84
N HIS A 353 -40.33 -12.80 5.74
CA HIS A 353 -41.29 -12.23 6.68
C HIS A 353 -42.59 -13.02 6.69
N ARG A 354 -43.36 -12.86 7.77
CA ARG A 354 -44.72 -13.37 7.85
C ARG A 354 -45.69 -12.42 7.13
N LEU A 355 -46.03 -12.79 5.91
CA LEU A 355 -47.08 -12.11 5.16
C LEU A 355 -48.40 -12.80 5.49
N GLN A 356 -49.45 -12.03 5.92
CA GLN A 356 -50.78 -12.59 6.17
C GLN A 356 -51.53 -12.85 4.86
N SER A 357 -51.28 -12.03 3.87
CA SER A 357 -51.73 -12.23 2.49
C SER A 357 -50.62 -11.92 1.49
N LEU A 358 -50.78 -12.35 0.23
CA LEU A 358 -49.86 -12.03 -0.84
C LEU A 358 -49.92 -10.56 -1.27
N ASP A 359 -50.89 -9.78 -0.76
CA ASP A 359 -51.00 -8.35 -1.03
C ASP A 359 -50.24 -7.51 0.02
N ASP A 360 -49.76 -8.13 1.09
CA ASP A 360 -49.05 -7.41 2.16
C ASP A 360 -47.74 -6.85 1.68
N ALA A 361 -47.45 -5.60 2.08
CA ALA A 361 -46.16 -4.98 1.83
C ALA A 361 -45.05 -5.61 2.72
N TRP A 362 -43.86 -5.69 2.18
CA TRP A 362 -42.67 -6.04 2.96
C TRP A 362 -42.37 -4.96 3.99
N PRO A 363 -41.84 -5.36 5.18
CA PRO A 363 -41.37 -4.38 6.13
C PRO A 363 -40.24 -3.54 5.53
N ALA A 364 -40.34 -2.21 5.68
CA ALA A 364 -39.36 -1.28 5.17
C ALA A 364 -38.88 -0.33 6.29
N LYS A 365 -37.64 0.11 6.18
CA LYS A 365 -37.03 1.11 7.05
C LYS A 365 -37.71 2.47 6.80
N GLY A 366 -38.48 2.98 7.75
CA GLY A 366 -39.03 4.32 7.71
C GLY A 366 -38.06 5.37 8.25
N LYS A 367 -38.34 6.66 7.97
CA LYS A 367 -37.52 7.79 8.47
C LYS A 367 -37.47 7.89 10.00
N THR A 368 -38.47 7.34 10.69
CA THR A 368 -38.60 7.35 12.16
C THR A 368 -38.51 5.98 12.81
N THR A 369 -38.13 4.93 12.07
CA THR A 369 -38.07 3.57 12.58
C THR A 369 -36.72 3.31 13.25
N PHE A 370 -36.64 3.48 14.54
CA PHE A 370 -35.48 3.06 15.33
C PHE A 370 -35.42 1.54 15.47
N GLY A 371 -34.19 1.00 15.33
CA GLY A 371 -33.95 -0.42 15.55
C GLY A 371 -34.49 -1.38 14.48
N PHE A 372 -34.81 -0.87 13.28
CA PHE A 372 -35.17 -1.75 12.15
C PHE A 372 -33.90 -2.42 11.58
N PRO A 373 -33.97 -3.73 11.23
CA PRO A 373 -35.10 -4.67 11.37
C PRO A 373 -35.09 -5.44 12.70
N GLN A 374 -34.21 -5.13 13.65
CA GLN A 374 -34.08 -5.83 14.93
C GLN A 374 -35.36 -5.79 15.77
N ASN A 375 -36.11 -4.67 15.70
CA ASN A 375 -37.38 -4.51 16.35
C ASN A 375 -38.47 -5.51 15.87
N LEU A 376 -38.25 -6.16 14.72
CA LEU A 376 -39.12 -7.21 14.17
C LEU A 376 -38.58 -8.64 14.47
N GLY A 377 -37.53 -8.73 15.28
CA GLY A 377 -36.94 -10.01 15.69
C GLY A 377 -35.83 -10.53 14.78
N TYR A 378 -35.30 -9.70 13.86
CA TYR A 378 -34.14 -10.08 13.05
C TYR A 378 -32.85 -9.75 13.76
N GLN A 379 -31.87 -10.65 13.69
CA GLN A 379 -30.57 -10.42 14.30
C GLN A 379 -29.47 -11.14 13.53
N PHE A 380 -28.47 -10.38 13.06
CA PHE A 380 -27.25 -10.94 12.48
C PHE A 380 -26.34 -11.45 13.60
N ARG A 381 -25.85 -12.69 13.47
CA ARG A 381 -25.02 -13.38 14.48
C ARG A 381 -23.55 -13.48 14.08
N GLY A 382 -23.19 -13.17 12.84
CA GLY A 382 -21.84 -13.28 12.36
C GLY A 382 -21.72 -14.21 11.15
N TYR A 383 -20.53 -14.69 10.92
CA TYR A 383 -20.27 -15.70 9.90
C TYR A 383 -19.03 -16.52 10.24
N ASP A 384 -19.01 -17.75 9.81
CA ASP A 384 -17.86 -18.64 9.83
C ASP A 384 -17.28 -18.80 8.42
N LEU A 385 -15.99 -19.15 8.32
CA LEU A 385 -15.28 -19.37 7.07
C LEU A 385 -14.90 -20.84 6.93
N ASP A 386 -15.12 -21.41 5.76
CA ASP A 386 -14.58 -22.72 5.42
C ASP A 386 -13.08 -22.65 5.02
N ALA A 387 -12.50 -23.80 4.66
CA ALA A 387 -11.09 -23.91 4.25
C ALA A 387 -10.73 -23.04 3.01
N LEU A 388 -11.70 -22.72 2.16
CA LEU A 388 -11.58 -21.85 0.99
C LEU A 388 -11.98 -20.40 1.33
N ARG A 389 -12.12 -20.07 2.63
CA ARG A 389 -12.54 -18.77 3.16
C ARG A 389 -13.92 -18.31 2.70
N ARG A 390 -14.77 -19.22 2.23
CA ARG A 390 -16.15 -18.93 1.84
C ARG A 390 -17.01 -18.77 3.10
N PRO A 391 -17.79 -17.68 3.24
CA PRO A 391 -18.59 -17.45 4.44
C PRO A 391 -19.88 -18.27 4.44
N THR A 392 -20.25 -18.71 5.64
CA THR A 392 -21.62 -19.08 6.01
C THR A 392 -22.13 -17.98 6.94
N PHE A 393 -23.13 -17.22 6.51
CA PHE A 393 -23.73 -16.15 7.31
C PHE A 393 -24.75 -16.73 8.29
N HIS A 394 -24.68 -16.32 9.56
CA HIS A 394 -25.57 -16.76 10.64
C HIS A 394 -26.48 -15.61 11.05
N TYR A 395 -27.77 -15.83 11.06
CA TYR A 395 -28.74 -14.84 11.51
C TYR A 395 -30.03 -15.50 12.02
N GLU A 396 -30.88 -14.71 12.65
CA GLU A 396 -32.08 -15.19 13.30
C GLU A 396 -33.28 -14.33 12.92
N TYR A 397 -34.45 -14.98 12.89
CA TYR A 397 -35.77 -14.32 12.83
C TYR A 397 -36.67 -14.90 13.91
N GLY A 398 -36.84 -14.17 15.00
CA GLY A 398 -37.46 -14.72 16.20
C GLY A 398 -36.69 -15.94 16.73
N ALA A 399 -37.34 -17.08 16.84
CA ALA A 399 -36.73 -18.32 17.27
C ALA A 399 -36.12 -19.15 16.13
N VAL A 400 -36.27 -18.72 14.87
CA VAL A 400 -35.71 -19.41 13.70
C VAL A 400 -34.29 -18.98 13.48
N LYS A 401 -33.36 -19.94 13.47
CA LYS A 401 -31.95 -19.72 13.10
C LYS A 401 -31.74 -20.04 11.64
N VAL A 402 -30.89 -19.25 10.96
CA VAL A 402 -30.60 -19.39 9.53
C VAL A 402 -29.09 -19.40 9.31
N ASP A 403 -28.61 -20.47 8.64
CA ASP A 403 -27.28 -20.52 8.06
C ASP A 403 -27.42 -20.34 6.55
N ASP A 404 -26.79 -19.32 6.00
CA ASP A 404 -26.90 -18.90 4.60
C ASP A 404 -25.52 -18.96 3.94
N ARG A 405 -25.32 -19.94 3.06
CA ARG A 405 -24.03 -20.23 2.44
C ARG A 405 -24.10 -20.06 0.93
N PHE A 406 -23.02 -19.51 0.38
CA PHE A 406 -22.84 -19.34 -1.05
C PHE A 406 -21.60 -20.11 -1.51
N GLU A 407 -21.75 -20.87 -2.59
CA GLU A 407 -20.68 -21.60 -3.26
C GLU A 407 -20.63 -21.19 -4.72
N ASP A 408 -19.43 -20.90 -5.18
CA ASP A 408 -19.17 -20.61 -6.59
C ASP A 408 -18.97 -21.93 -7.34
N LEU A 409 -19.84 -22.20 -8.28
CA LEU A 409 -19.84 -23.39 -9.12
C LEU A 409 -19.75 -23.00 -10.60
N THR A 410 -19.39 -23.97 -11.45
CA THR A 410 -19.30 -23.80 -12.89
C THR A 410 -20.20 -24.84 -13.58
N ASP A 411 -21.00 -24.39 -14.54
CA ASP A 411 -21.83 -25.29 -15.33
C ASP A 411 -21.03 -26.01 -16.43
N ALA A 412 -21.68 -26.90 -17.15
CA ALA A 412 -21.06 -27.68 -18.22
C ALA A 412 -20.51 -26.83 -19.40
N ALA A 413 -20.96 -25.59 -19.53
CA ALA A 413 -20.47 -24.62 -20.52
C ALA A 413 -19.34 -23.74 -19.98
N GLY A 414 -18.86 -24.00 -18.74
CA GLY A 414 -17.81 -23.21 -18.10
C GLY A 414 -18.29 -21.87 -17.51
N LYS A 415 -19.59 -21.62 -17.43
CA LYS A 415 -20.16 -20.38 -16.88
C LYS A 415 -20.31 -20.50 -15.36
N ALA A 416 -19.72 -19.57 -14.63
CA ALA A 416 -19.82 -19.50 -13.17
C ALA A 416 -21.22 -19.04 -12.71
N TYR A 417 -21.68 -19.64 -11.61
CA TYR A 417 -22.93 -19.32 -10.94
C TYR A 417 -22.80 -19.51 -9.42
N PHE A 418 -23.69 -18.91 -8.64
CA PHE A 418 -23.77 -19.16 -7.21
C PHE A 418 -24.82 -20.22 -6.89
N ARG A 419 -24.41 -21.21 -6.10
CA ARG A 419 -25.33 -22.04 -5.34
C ARG A 419 -25.50 -21.46 -3.94
N ARG A 420 -26.71 -21.08 -3.60
CA ARG A 420 -27.09 -20.62 -2.27
C ARG A 420 -27.81 -21.74 -1.52
N THR A 421 -27.30 -22.08 -0.35
CA THR A 421 -27.91 -23.06 0.55
C THR A 421 -28.32 -22.37 1.84
N LEU A 422 -29.63 -22.34 2.11
CA LEU A 422 -30.22 -21.79 3.32
C LEU A 422 -30.66 -22.97 4.20
N ARG A 423 -30.13 -23.03 5.42
CA ARG A 423 -30.52 -24.00 6.42
C ARG A 423 -31.27 -23.28 7.53
N PHE A 424 -32.54 -23.63 7.70
CA PHE A 424 -33.41 -23.12 8.75
C PHE A 424 -33.50 -24.11 9.88
N THR A 425 -33.22 -23.70 11.11
CA THR A 425 -33.49 -24.50 12.31
C THR A 425 -34.61 -23.83 13.08
N ALA A 426 -35.73 -24.49 13.20
CA ALA A 426 -36.96 -23.96 13.77
C ALA A 426 -37.49 -24.82 14.94
N PRO A 427 -38.08 -24.22 15.98
CA PRO A 427 -38.81 -24.93 17.01
C PRO A 427 -40.18 -25.38 16.51
N GLU A 428 -40.80 -26.31 17.26
CA GLU A 428 -42.17 -26.71 17.03
C GLU A 428 -43.13 -25.50 17.09
N GLY A 429 -44.18 -25.54 16.25
CA GLY A 429 -45.16 -24.44 16.19
C GLY A 429 -44.70 -23.16 15.50
N THR A 430 -43.60 -23.22 14.76
CA THR A 430 -43.16 -22.06 13.95
C THR A 430 -44.21 -21.70 12.89
N ALA A 431 -44.71 -20.49 12.93
CA ALA A 431 -45.70 -20.03 11.97
C ALA A 431 -45.08 -19.88 10.56
N PRO A 432 -45.83 -20.16 9.48
CA PRO A 432 -45.37 -20.00 8.11
C PRO A 432 -44.90 -18.56 7.80
N PHE A 433 -43.95 -18.43 6.89
CA PHE A 433 -43.48 -17.16 6.37
C PHE A 433 -43.05 -17.28 4.89
N HIS A 434 -42.73 -16.19 4.24
CA HIS A 434 -42.28 -16.16 2.86
C HIS A 434 -40.80 -15.76 2.78
N PHE A 435 -40.04 -16.45 1.94
CA PHE A 435 -38.69 -16.08 1.58
C PHE A 435 -38.70 -15.35 0.25
N ARG A 436 -38.13 -14.14 0.22
CA ARG A 436 -38.04 -13.25 -0.94
C ARG A 436 -36.75 -13.53 -1.72
N VAL A 437 -36.85 -14.31 -2.78
CA VAL A 437 -35.69 -14.81 -3.54
C VAL A 437 -35.13 -13.74 -4.47
N ALA A 438 -36.00 -13.08 -5.21
CA ALA A 438 -35.66 -12.03 -6.16
C ALA A 438 -36.74 -10.97 -6.24
N ALA A 439 -36.37 -9.75 -6.65
CA ALA A 439 -37.30 -8.68 -7.03
C ALA A 439 -36.72 -7.96 -8.25
N ALA A 440 -37.55 -7.76 -9.28
CA ALA A 440 -37.16 -7.19 -10.57
C ALA A 440 -38.32 -6.50 -11.25
N GLY A 441 -38.06 -5.75 -12.32
CA GLY A 441 -39.12 -5.17 -13.13
C GLY A 441 -40.05 -6.19 -13.75
N LYS A 442 -39.51 -7.40 -14.04
CA LYS A 442 -40.27 -8.54 -14.55
C LYS A 442 -39.72 -9.84 -13.97
N VAL A 443 -40.60 -10.65 -13.40
CA VAL A 443 -40.31 -12.02 -12.96
C VAL A 443 -41.24 -12.96 -13.70
N ALA A 444 -40.69 -14.04 -14.31
CA ALA A 444 -41.48 -15.03 -15.02
C ALA A 444 -40.82 -16.41 -14.94
N ALA A 445 -41.62 -17.47 -14.91
CA ALA A 445 -41.13 -18.83 -15.09
C ALA A 445 -40.67 -19.03 -16.54
N THR A 446 -39.47 -19.59 -16.72
CA THR A 446 -38.87 -19.87 -18.03
C THR A 446 -38.84 -21.39 -18.32
N ALA A 447 -38.77 -22.20 -17.27
CA ALA A 447 -38.88 -23.65 -17.32
C ALA A 447 -39.37 -24.17 -15.97
N ALA A 448 -39.54 -25.51 -15.86
CA ALA A 448 -39.85 -26.14 -14.58
C ALA A 448 -38.79 -25.77 -13.52
N LYS A 449 -39.23 -25.14 -12.42
CA LYS A 449 -38.37 -24.68 -11.33
C LYS A 449 -37.28 -23.65 -11.73
N THR A 450 -37.43 -22.99 -12.89
CA THR A 450 -36.49 -21.97 -13.36
C THR A 450 -37.26 -20.70 -13.66
N TYR A 451 -36.72 -19.58 -13.15
CA TYR A 451 -37.37 -18.27 -13.21
C TYR A 451 -36.36 -17.23 -13.72
N ALA A 452 -36.81 -16.33 -14.56
CA ALA A 452 -36.05 -15.13 -14.94
C ALA A 452 -36.55 -13.95 -14.10
N ALA A 453 -35.63 -13.20 -13.52
CA ALA A 453 -35.85 -11.92 -12.85
C ALA A 453 -34.92 -10.88 -13.52
N ASP A 454 -35.43 -10.20 -14.56
CA ASP A 454 -34.65 -9.41 -15.52
C ASP A 454 -33.48 -10.23 -16.13
N LYS A 455 -32.24 -9.93 -15.78
CA LYS A 455 -31.04 -10.65 -16.26
C LYS A 455 -30.61 -11.82 -15.35
N LEU A 456 -31.26 -11.99 -14.21
CA LEU A 456 -30.96 -13.04 -13.26
C LEU A 456 -31.83 -14.26 -13.53
N GLU A 457 -31.20 -15.40 -13.73
CA GLU A 457 -31.86 -16.69 -13.71
C GLU A 457 -31.76 -17.33 -12.31
N VAL A 458 -32.89 -17.72 -11.77
CA VAL A 458 -33.00 -18.43 -10.50
C VAL A 458 -33.53 -19.83 -10.74
N ARG A 459 -32.75 -20.86 -10.37
CA ARG A 459 -33.17 -22.25 -10.43
C ARG A 459 -33.40 -22.81 -9.04
N LEU A 460 -34.57 -23.38 -8.83
CA LEU A 460 -34.94 -24.04 -7.58
C LEU A 460 -34.42 -25.48 -7.60
N VAL A 461 -33.38 -25.77 -6.82
CA VAL A 461 -32.75 -27.11 -6.79
C VAL A 461 -33.49 -28.02 -5.79
N ALA A 462 -33.56 -27.58 -4.53
CA ALA A 462 -34.25 -28.26 -3.46
C ALA A 462 -35.07 -27.24 -2.67
N THR A 463 -36.29 -26.96 -3.15
CA THR A 463 -37.19 -25.97 -2.57
C THR A 463 -38.64 -26.35 -2.79
N PRO A 464 -39.58 -25.83 -1.99
CA PRO A 464 -40.98 -25.80 -2.34
C PRO A 464 -41.22 -25.02 -3.64
N PRO A 465 -42.40 -25.18 -4.28
CA PRO A 465 -42.78 -24.34 -5.41
C PRO A 465 -42.78 -22.87 -5.04
N ALA A 466 -42.26 -22.04 -5.98
CA ALA A 466 -42.26 -20.59 -5.80
C ALA A 466 -43.56 -19.94 -6.31
N ILE A 467 -43.84 -18.75 -5.80
CA ILE A 467 -44.93 -17.90 -6.20
C ILE A 467 -44.33 -16.68 -6.89
N VAL A 468 -44.88 -16.28 -8.03
CA VAL A 468 -44.58 -15.02 -8.69
C VAL A 468 -45.65 -14.00 -8.30
N ARG A 469 -45.21 -12.85 -7.74
CA ARG A 469 -46.06 -11.74 -7.33
C ARG A 469 -45.45 -10.44 -7.79
N GLU A 470 -46.15 -9.68 -8.65
CA GLU A 470 -45.75 -8.32 -9.08
C GLU A 470 -44.24 -8.00 -9.11
N GLY A 471 -43.47 -8.74 -9.92
CA GLY A 471 -42.01 -8.55 -10.00
C GLY A 471 -41.22 -9.18 -8.87
N GLU A 472 -41.83 -10.05 -8.07
CA GLU A 472 -41.15 -10.76 -6.99
C GLU A 472 -41.24 -12.29 -7.17
N LEU A 473 -40.17 -12.97 -6.76
CA LEU A 473 -40.13 -14.43 -6.64
C LEU A 473 -40.11 -14.79 -5.16
N LEU A 474 -41.15 -15.45 -4.68
CA LEU A 474 -41.33 -15.83 -3.28
C LEU A 474 -41.35 -17.32 -3.12
N ILE A 475 -40.81 -17.83 -2.03
CA ILE A 475 -40.96 -19.23 -1.60
C ILE A 475 -41.73 -19.25 -0.29
N PRO A 476 -42.93 -19.82 -0.26
CA PRO A 476 -43.64 -20.06 0.98
C PRO A 476 -42.93 -21.12 1.82
N LEU A 477 -42.68 -20.83 3.08
CA LEU A 477 -41.94 -21.65 4.02
C LEU A 477 -42.84 -22.09 5.18
N THR A 478 -43.08 -23.38 5.30
CA THR A 478 -43.58 -23.99 6.50
C THR A 478 -42.48 -24.86 7.08
N LEU A 479 -41.98 -24.49 8.25
CA LEU A 479 -40.85 -25.16 8.88
C LEU A 479 -41.35 -26.10 9.99
N PRO A 480 -41.15 -27.43 9.83
CA PRO A 480 -41.32 -28.36 10.94
C PRO A 480 -40.26 -28.13 12.01
N ALA A 481 -40.46 -28.68 13.22
CA ALA A 481 -39.40 -28.71 14.22
C ALA A 481 -38.15 -29.38 13.69
N GLY A 482 -36.98 -28.78 13.96
CA GLY A 482 -35.70 -29.25 13.45
C GLY A 482 -35.17 -28.44 12.26
N THR A 483 -34.51 -29.09 11.32
CA THR A 483 -33.77 -28.43 10.25
C THR A 483 -34.44 -28.64 8.89
N THR A 484 -34.70 -27.56 8.17
CA THR A 484 -35.14 -27.54 6.77
C THR A 484 -34.08 -26.83 5.89
N THR A 485 -33.77 -27.41 4.73
CA THR A 485 -32.77 -26.86 3.81
C THR A 485 -33.43 -26.44 2.49
N LEU A 486 -33.12 -25.26 2.02
CA LEU A 486 -33.40 -24.77 0.68
C LEU A 486 -32.13 -24.65 -0.13
N THR A 487 -32.18 -24.97 -1.42
CA THR A 487 -31.05 -24.79 -2.34
C THR A 487 -31.52 -24.11 -3.62
N LEU A 488 -30.83 -23.02 -3.96
CA LEU A 488 -31.11 -22.16 -5.11
C LEU A 488 -29.84 -21.97 -5.92
N ASP A 489 -29.92 -21.92 -7.24
CA ASP A 489 -28.82 -21.48 -8.09
C ASP A 489 -29.16 -20.11 -8.68
N TYR A 490 -28.19 -19.19 -8.64
CA TYR A 490 -28.25 -17.84 -9.22
C TYR A 490 -27.26 -17.75 -10.37
N GLN A 491 -27.74 -17.52 -11.59
CA GLN A 491 -26.93 -17.38 -12.79
C GLN A 491 -27.31 -16.09 -13.54
N TRP A 492 -26.35 -15.35 -14.15
CA TRP A 492 -26.61 -14.10 -14.87
C TRP A 492 -25.63 -13.83 -16.00
#